data_046a7591ae838fb2f7ef635e41266c1e
#
_entry.id   046a7591ae838fb2f7ef635e41266c1e
#
_cell.length_a   1.000
_cell.length_b   1.000
_cell.length_c   1.000
_cell.angle_alpha   90.00
_cell.angle_beta   90.00
_cell.angle_gamma   90.00
#
_symmetry.space_group_name_H-M   'P 1'
#
loop_
_entity.id
_entity.type
_entity.pdbx_description
1 polymer ?
#
loop_
_entity_poly.entity_id
_entity_poly.type
_entity_poly.pdbx_seq_one_letter_code
_entity_poly.pdbx_strand_id
1 'polypeptide(L)'
;MARTAAAGFWSRARALVLTLAPGLCRRVRCLSALAVALLICLHAPARAAEPVRGEATFSAGGGYARLVIKLAEDVASEVTTAGSILIIRFERPVDVPVDRVPEGAPDYVNSARRDPDGGAIRLSLARRVTVNTMNAGERTFVDLLPEGWKGAPPSLPMDVVKELSDRARAAERALRAQRAIAETKKRPPIRVRASVQPTFVRFVFEMPEGVGVSSVLNEQKLTLAFNANLNFDLADAVVAAPPNVASIKQKVDIDQTNVEIALIGDADVHSFRDDKNYVVDVAFQPDKGKAVATAEQVLASSKPAAAYGPRAVAEKEMPRGSQPP
;
A
#
# COMPACT_ATOMS: atom_id res chain seq x y z
N MET A 1 50.35 -55.79 -68.28
CA MET A 1 50.96 -54.55 -68.76
C MET A 1 49.77 -53.59 -69.00
N ALA A 2 49.58 -52.48 -68.42
CA ALA A 2 50.36 -51.36 -68.04
C ALA A 2 49.67 -50.57 -66.92
N ARG A 3 50.49 -50.25 -65.92
CA ARG A 3 50.24 -49.22 -64.86
C ARG A 3 50.46 -47.83 -65.45
N THR A 4 49.92 -46.82 -64.75
CA THR A 4 50.21 -45.39 -64.85
C THR A 4 49.26 -44.55 -65.67
N ALA A 5 48.36 -43.83 -64.96
CA ALA A 5 47.96 -42.44 -65.21
C ALA A 5 46.84 -42.02 -64.26
N ALA A 6 47.14 -41.84 -62.98
CA ALA A 6 46.19 -41.18 -62.02
C ALA A 6 46.96 -40.38 -60.95
N ALA A 7 47.95 -39.60 -61.28
CA ALA A 7 48.73 -38.82 -60.34
C ALA A 7 48.72 -37.30 -60.64
N GLY A 8 47.87 -36.80 -61.54
CA GLY A 8 47.91 -35.39 -61.99
C GLY A 8 46.75 -34.52 -61.60
N PHE A 9 45.70 -35.05 -60.97
CA PHE A 9 44.45 -34.29 -60.75
C PHE A 9 44.31 -33.69 -59.37
N TRP A 10 45.11 -34.14 -58.41
CA TRP A 10 44.99 -33.69 -57.03
C TRP A 10 45.89 -32.50 -56.59
N SER A 11 46.83 -32.09 -57.44
CA SER A 11 47.75 -30.97 -57.12
C SER A 11 47.21 -29.59 -57.50
N ARG A 12 46.15 -29.47 -58.34
CA ARG A 12 45.55 -28.17 -58.68
C ARG A 12 44.40 -27.73 -57.82
N ALA A 13 43.82 -28.59 -56.99
CA ALA A 13 42.74 -28.26 -56.07
C ALA A 13 43.23 -27.64 -54.74
N ARG A 14 44.52 -27.68 -54.41
CA ARG A 14 45.09 -27.11 -53.17
C ARG A 14 45.55 -25.66 -53.26
N ALA A 15 45.65 -25.10 -54.47
CA ALA A 15 46.16 -23.73 -54.67
C ALA A 15 45.06 -22.65 -54.75
N LEU A 16 43.77 -23.01 -54.77
CA LEU A 16 42.67 -22.03 -54.90
C LEU A 16 41.97 -21.64 -53.61
N VAL A 17 42.41 -22.12 -52.44
CA VAL A 17 41.76 -21.82 -51.13
C VAL A 17 42.51 -20.77 -50.33
N LEU A 18 43.62 -20.22 -50.80
CA LEU A 18 44.52 -19.38 -49.98
C LEU A 18 44.53 -17.88 -50.35
N THR A 19 43.57 -17.38 -51.14
CA THR A 19 43.49 -15.92 -51.44
C THR A 19 42.13 -15.30 -51.18
N LEU A 20 41.37 -15.77 -50.13
CA LEU A 20 40.18 -15.08 -49.64
C LEU A 20 40.63 -14.08 -48.57
N ALA A 21 40.45 -12.79 -48.87
CA ALA A 21 40.88 -11.64 -48.14
C ALA A 21 40.58 -11.75 -46.61
N PRO A 22 41.49 -11.33 -45.70
CA PRO A 22 41.35 -11.47 -44.25
C PRO A 22 40.13 -10.76 -43.66
N GLY A 23 39.47 -9.88 -44.41
CA GLY A 23 38.25 -9.18 -43.99
C GLY A 23 36.96 -10.03 -44.02
N LEU A 24 36.85 -11.05 -44.88
CA LEU A 24 35.66 -11.88 -45.02
C LEU A 24 35.57 -12.93 -43.91
N CYS A 25 36.72 -13.47 -43.51
CA CYS A 25 36.79 -14.45 -42.40
C CYS A 25 36.43 -13.84 -41.03
N ARG A 26 36.70 -12.55 -40.83
CA ARG A 26 36.35 -11.82 -39.61
C ARG A 26 34.83 -11.54 -39.54
N ARG A 27 34.20 -11.22 -40.69
CA ARG A 27 32.73 -10.98 -40.74
C ARG A 27 31.92 -12.27 -40.56
N VAL A 28 32.39 -13.38 -41.13
CA VAL A 28 31.75 -14.69 -40.97
C VAL A 28 31.88 -15.20 -39.52
N ARG A 29 33.02 -14.99 -38.87
CA ARG A 29 33.21 -15.31 -37.45
C ARG A 29 32.34 -14.44 -36.54
N CYS A 30 32.16 -13.16 -36.83
CA CYS A 30 31.25 -12.28 -36.06
C CYS A 30 29.79 -12.67 -36.27
N LEU A 31 29.36 -13.03 -37.47
CA LEU A 31 28.00 -13.46 -37.75
C LEU A 31 27.68 -14.83 -37.10
N SER A 32 28.64 -15.77 -37.10
CA SER A 32 28.48 -17.05 -36.44
C SER A 32 28.45 -16.91 -34.89
N ALA A 33 29.27 -16.02 -34.34
CA ALA A 33 29.23 -15.71 -32.89
C ALA A 33 27.91 -15.05 -32.49
N LEU A 34 27.36 -14.14 -33.33
CA LEU A 34 26.06 -13.51 -33.10
C LEU A 34 24.91 -14.51 -33.17
N ALA A 35 24.96 -15.43 -34.15
CA ALA A 35 23.96 -16.50 -34.30
C ALA A 35 23.99 -17.49 -33.15
N VAL A 36 25.17 -17.85 -32.64
CA VAL A 36 25.30 -18.71 -31.44
C VAL A 36 24.83 -17.99 -30.17
N ALA A 37 25.16 -16.69 -30.01
CA ALA A 37 24.65 -15.88 -28.88
C ALA A 37 23.12 -15.75 -28.95
N LEU A 38 22.52 -15.56 -30.12
CA LEU A 38 21.09 -15.49 -30.29
C LEU A 38 20.42 -16.86 -29.99
N LEU A 39 21.04 -17.98 -30.37
CA LEU A 39 20.56 -19.31 -30.05
C LEU A 39 20.61 -19.61 -28.54
N ILE A 40 21.63 -19.12 -27.84
CA ILE A 40 21.76 -19.27 -26.38
C ILE A 40 20.72 -18.41 -25.64
N CYS A 41 20.39 -17.20 -26.10
CA CYS A 41 19.33 -16.37 -25.56
C CYS A 41 17.94 -16.96 -25.72
N LEU A 42 17.69 -17.76 -26.79
CA LEU A 42 16.42 -18.45 -26.98
C LEU A 42 16.23 -19.69 -26.09
N HIS A 43 17.31 -20.16 -25.45
CA HIS A 43 17.29 -21.27 -24.47
C HIS A 43 17.39 -20.77 -23.01
N ALA A 44 17.05 -19.52 -22.72
CA ALA A 44 16.87 -19.12 -21.33
C ALA A 44 15.83 -20.06 -20.70
N PRO A 45 16.17 -20.81 -19.63
CA PRO A 45 15.21 -21.71 -19.01
C PRO A 45 14.05 -20.84 -18.57
N ALA A 46 12.85 -21.13 -19.10
CA ALA A 46 11.64 -20.53 -18.59
C ALA A 46 11.64 -20.81 -17.08
N ARG A 47 11.81 -19.76 -16.27
CA ARG A 47 11.79 -19.90 -14.83
C ARG A 47 10.42 -20.46 -14.50
N ALA A 48 10.37 -21.74 -14.12
CA ALA A 48 9.13 -22.39 -13.72
C ALA A 48 8.52 -21.50 -12.62
N ALA A 49 7.28 -21.08 -12.82
CA ALA A 49 6.57 -20.27 -11.84
C ALA A 49 6.59 -21.04 -10.51
N GLU A 50 6.91 -20.36 -9.42
CA GLU A 50 6.89 -20.98 -8.10
C GLU A 50 5.49 -21.56 -7.85
N PRO A 51 5.36 -22.82 -7.41
CA PRO A 51 4.06 -23.44 -7.21
C PRO A 51 3.30 -22.76 -6.08
N VAL A 52 2.02 -22.48 -6.32
CA VAL A 52 1.14 -21.86 -5.33
C VAL A 52 0.79 -22.88 -4.27
N ARG A 53 1.09 -22.55 -3.02
CA ARG A 53 0.79 -23.41 -1.87
C ARG A 53 -0.71 -23.46 -1.60
N GLY A 54 -1.18 -24.61 -1.12
CA GLY A 54 -2.56 -24.77 -0.75
C GLY A 54 -2.82 -25.96 0.16
N GLU A 55 -4.08 -26.09 0.51
CA GLU A 55 -4.61 -27.15 1.37
C GLU A 55 -5.82 -27.79 0.69
N ALA A 56 -5.96 -29.11 0.83
CA ALA A 56 -7.13 -29.86 0.40
C ALA A 56 -7.84 -30.48 1.60
N THR A 57 -9.13 -30.21 1.71
CA THR A 57 -10.01 -30.83 2.71
C THR A 57 -11.11 -31.59 2.00
N PHE A 58 -11.34 -32.83 2.37
CA PHE A 58 -12.39 -33.67 1.79
C PHE A 58 -13.26 -34.28 2.89
N SER A 59 -14.56 -34.16 2.74
CA SER A 59 -15.51 -34.70 3.73
C SER A 59 -16.80 -35.11 3.05
N ALA A 60 -17.45 -36.14 3.58
CA ALA A 60 -18.80 -36.56 3.19
C ALA A 60 -19.80 -36.09 4.23
N GLY A 61 -20.96 -35.60 3.77
CA GLY A 61 -22.05 -35.15 4.61
C GLY A 61 -23.25 -34.76 3.78
N GLY A 62 -24.47 -34.84 4.33
CA GLY A 62 -25.68 -34.44 3.60
C GLY A 62 -25.98 -35.25 2.34
N GLY A 63 -25.40 -36.46 2.22
CA GLY A 63 -25.63 -37.36 1.09
C GLY A 63 -24.70 -37.12 -0.11
N TYR A 64 -23.69 -36.29 0.00
CA TYR A 64 -22.65 -36.02 -1.02
C TYR A 64 -21.26 -35.88 -0.37
N ALA A 65 -20.22 -35.85 -1.18
CA ALA A 65 -18.88 -35.51 -0.66
C ALA A 65 -18.38 -34.21 -1.30
N ARG A 66 -17.70 -33.38 -0.50
CA ARG A 66 -17.16 -32.10 -0.90
C ARG A 66 -15.66 -32.06 -0.70
N LEU A 67 -14.96 -31.80 -1.80
CA LEU A 67 -13.55 -31.43 -1.78
C LEU A 67 -13.44 -29.91 -1.83
N VAL A 68 -12.68 -29.35 -0.89
CA VAL A 68 -12.36 -27.93 -0.84
C VAL A 68 -10.84 -27.80 -1.02
N ILE A 69 -10.41 -27.15 -2.09
CA ILE A 69 -9.02 -26.79 -2.33
C ILE A 69 -8.91 -25.30 -2.03
N LYS A 70 -8.12 -24.94 -1.02
CA LYS A 70 -7.80 -23.56 -0.67
C LYS A 70 -6.36 -23.26 -1.07
N LEU A 71 -6.18 -22.29 -1.94
CA LEU A 71 -4.88 -21.85 -2.40
C LEU A 71 -4.46 -20.53 -1.71
N ALA A 72 -3.17 -20.23 -1.70
CA ALA A 72 -2.66 -18.96 -1.18
C ALA A 72 -2.99 -17.76 -2.08
N GLU A 73 -3.28 -18.02 -3.35
CA GLU A 73 -3.65 -17.05 -4.37
C GLU A 73 -4.83 -17.57 -5.19
N ASP A 74 -5.56 -16.67 -5.84
CA ASP A 74 -6.60 -17.05 -6.79
C ASP A 74 -5.96 -17.63 -8.06
N VAL A 75 -6.20 -18.93 -8.31
CA VAL A 75 -5.71 -19.67 -9.48
C VAL A 75 -6.90 -20.33 -10.16
N ALA A 76 -7.10 -20.00 -11.42
CA ALA A 76 -8.15 -20.61 -12.20
C ALA A 76 -7.95 -22.13 -12.30
N SER A 77 -9.05 -22.86 -12.13
CA SER A 77 -9.07 -24.31 -12.19
C SER A 77 -10.19 -24.83 -13.09
N GLU A 78 -9.91 -25.91 -13.82
CA GLU A 78 -10.87 -26.63 -14.64
C GLU A 78 -11.01 -28.04 -14.12
N VAL A 79 -12.24 -28.49 -13.94
CA VAL A 79 -12.57 -29.83 -13.45
C VAL A 79 -13.19 -30.65 -14.55
N THR A 80 -12.58 -31.78 -14.86
CA THR A 80 -13.04 -32.72 -15.90
C THR A 80 -13.11 -34.13 -15.34
N THR A 81 -13.99 -34.96 -15.92
CA THR A 81 -14.13 -36.37 -15.53
C THR A 81 -13.84 -37.24 -16.74
N ALA A 82 -12.94 -38.21 -16.60
CA ALA A 82 -12.60 -39.19 -17.61
C ALA A 82 -12.80 -40.59 -17.02
N GLY A 83 -13.97 -41.20 -17.29
CA GLY A 83 -14.35 -42.49 -16.71
C GLY A 83 -14.45 -42.40 -15.17
N SER A 84 -13.64 -43.17 -14.48
CA SER A 84 -13.56 -43.14 -13.00
C SER A 84 -12.47 -42.21 -12.46
N ILE A 85 -11.92 -41.31 -13.28
CA ILE A 85 -10.88 -40.38 -12.88
C ILE A 85 -11.42 -38.96 -12.96
N LEU A 86 -11.40 -38.24 -11.84
CA LEU A 86 -11.63 -36.81 -11.77
C LEU A 86 -10.29 -36.09 -11.89
N ILE A 87 -10.21 -35.11 -12.76
CA ILE A 87 -8.99 -34.33 -13.03
C ILE A 87 -9.30 -32.87 -12.77
N ILE A 88 -8.54 -32.26 -11.86
CA ILE A 88 -8.61 -30.83 -11.53
C ILE A 88 -7.31 -30.22 -12.08
N ARG A 89 -7.40 -29.43 -13.13
CA ARG A 89 -6.26 -28.72 -13.75
C ARG A 89 -6.20 -27.32 -13.25
N PHE A 90 -5.00 -26.79 -13.10
CA PHE A 90 -4.74 -25.42 -12.66
C PHE A 90 -3.96 -24.67 -13.74
N GLU A 91 -4.24 -23.38 -13.92
CA GLU A 91 -3.49 -22.54 -14.85
C GLU A 91 -2.03 -22.32 -14.42
N ARG A 92 -1.76 -22.43 -13.12
CA ARG A 92 -0.41 -22.33 -12.55
C ARG A 92 -0.12 -23.55 -11.70
N PRO A 93 1.15 -23.97 -11.60
CA PRO A 93 1.52 -25.08 -10.72
C PRO A 93 1.08 -24.82 -9.28
N VAL A 94 0.54 -25.85 -8.63
CA VAL A 94 0.11 -25.80 -7.24
C VAL A 94 0.85 -26.82 -6.39
N ASP A 95 1.07 -26.49 -5.13
CA ASP A 95 1.62 -27.39 -4.12
C ASP A 95 0.59 -27.64 -3.03
N VAL A 96 -0.24 -28.65 -3.28
CA VAL A 96 -1.36 -29.07 -2.41
C VAL A 96 -1.14 -30.52 -2.00
N PRO A 97 -0.99 -30.83 -0.70
CA PRO A 97 -0.93 -32.20 -0.22
C PRO A 97 -2.30 -32.86 -0.37
N VAL A 98 -2.35 -33.97 -1.08
CA VAL A 98 -3.61 -34.70 -1.40
C VAL A 98 -3.64 -36.12 -0.83
N ASP A 99 -2.59 -36.54 -0.14
CA ASP A 99 -2.42 -37.91 0.35
C ASP A 99 -3.55 -38.34 1.29
N ARG A 100 -4.07 -37.41 2.09
CA ARG A 100 -5.16 -37.64 3.05
C ARG A 100 -6.55 -37.43 2.50
N VAL A 101 -6.68 -36.99 1.25
CA VAL A 101 -8.00 -36.74 0.63
C VAL A 101 -8.89 -37.99 0.67
N PRO A 102 -8.40 -39.20 0.35
CA PRO A 102 -9.25 -40.41 0.38
C PRO A 102 -9.78 -40.76 1.78
N GLU A 103 -9.04 -40.40 2.85
CA GLU A 103 -9.44 -40.68 4.24
C GLU A 103 -10.73 -39.96 4.64
N GLY A 104 -10.97 -38.75 4.06
CA GLY A 104 -12.13 -37.91 4.39
C GLY A 104 -13.47 -38.43 3.87
N ALA A 105 -13.45 -39.22 2.77
CA ALA A 105 -14.65 -39.81 2.17
C ALA A 105 -14.27 -41.04 1.31
N PRO A 106 -13.88 -42.17 1.93
CA PRO A 106 -13.40 -43.35 1.21
C PRO A 106 -14.46 -44.00 0.29
N ASP A 107 -15.76 -43.79 0.55
CA ASP A 107 -16.84 -44.26 -0.29
C ASP A 107 -16.93 -43.55 -1.66
N TYR A 108 -16.26 -42.41 -1.80
CA TYR A 108 -16.26 -41.58 -3.01
C TYR A 108 -14.93 -41.59 -3.76
N VAL A 109 -13.81 -41.63 -3.04
CA VAL A 109 -12.46 -41.55 -3.64
C VAL A 109 -11.56 -42.65 -3.08
N ASN A 110 -10.98 -43.46 -3.97
CA ASN A 110 -10.05 -44.51 -3.61
C ASN A 110 -8.61 -43.98 -3.43
N SER A 111 -8.20 -43.05 -4.26
CA SER A 111 -6.86 -42.47 -4.25
C SER A 111 -6.85 -41.07 -4.81
N ALA A 112 -5.91 -40.26 -4.34
CA ALA A 112 -5.65 -38.94 -4.85
C ALA A 112 -4.15 -38.77 -5.11
N ARG A 113 -3.78 -38.07 -6.17
CA ARG A 113 -2.38 -37.72 -6.45
C ARG A 113 -2.29 -36.41 -7.21
N ARG A 114 -1.24 -35.68 -6.97
CA ARG A 114 -0.86 -34.48 -7.70
C ARG A 114 0.12 -34.87 -8.82
N ASP A 115 0.00 -34.26 -10.00
CA ASP A 115 0.97 -34.41 -11.06
C ASP A 115 2.33 -33.81 -10.63
N PRO A 116 3.46 -34.39 -11.09
CA PRO A 116 4.81 -33.94 -10.66
C PRO A 116 5.11 -32.48 -11.00
N ASP A 117 4.49 -31.95 -12.05
CA ASP A 117 4.61 -30.54 -12.48
C ASP A 117 3.71 -29.59 -11.70
N GLY A 118 2.86 -30.12 -10.79
CA GLY A 118 1.88 -29.35 -10.05
C GLY A 118 0.71 -28.84 -10.87
N GLY A 119 0.61 -29.20 -12.15
CA GLY A 119 -0.42 -28.68 -13.07
C GLY A 119 -1.80 -29.31 -12.86
N ALA A 120 -1.90 -30.48 -12.21
CA ALA A 120 -3.17 -31.13 -11.97
C ALA A 120 -3.20 -32.01 -10.72
N ILE A 121 -4.41 -32.18 -10.17
CA ILE A 121 -4.75 -33.18 -9.16
C ILE A 121 -5.67 -34.21 -9.78
N ARG A 122 -5.41 -35.49 -9.56
CA ARG A 122 -6.19 -36.61 -10.07
C ARG A 122 -6.74 -37.43 -8.92
N LEU A 123 -8.04 -37.68 -8.97
CA LEU A 123 -8.75 -38.47 -7.97
C LEU A 123 -9.34 -39.71 -8.65
N SER A 124 -9.06 -40.90 -8.13
CA SER A 124 -9.72 -42.13 -8.54
C SER A 124 -11.02 -42.28 -7.80
N LEU A 125 -12.13 -42.22 -8.49
CA LEU A 125 -13.49 -42.31 -7.94
C LEU A 125 -13.82 -43.76 -7.57
N ALA A 126 -14.37 -43.99 -6.39
CA ALA A 126 -14.82 -45.30 -5.91
C ALA A 126 -16.20 -45.67 -6.49
N ARG A 127 -16.98 -44.67 -6.90
CA ARG A 127 -18.33 -44.83 -7.43
C ARG A 127 -18.58 -43.81 -8.55
N ARG A 128 -19.67 -44.03 -9.30
CA ARG A 128 -20.17 -43.03 -10.25
C ARG A 128 -20.77 -41.83 -9.53
N VAL A 129 -20.36 -40.65 -9.94
CA VAL A 129 -20.81 -39.38 -9.38
C VAL A 129 -21.07 -38.35 -10.47
N THR A 130 -21.96 -37.43 -10.17
CA THR A 130 -22.10 -36.17 -10.93
C THR A 130 -21.25 -35.12 -10.20
N VAL A 131 -20.41 -34.42 -10.96
CA VAL A 131 -19.51 -33.43 -10.40
C VAL A 131 -20.10 -32.03 -10.54
N ASN A 132 -20.16 -31.29 -9.45
CA ASN A 132 -20.52 -29.86 -9.43
C ASN A 132 -19.32 -29.07 -8.92
N THR A 133 -18.95 -28.00 -9.61
CA THR A 133 -17.77 -27.19 -9.27
C THR A 133 -18.17 -25.75 -9.05
N MET A 134 -17.62 -25.13 -7.99
CA MET A 134 -17.81 -23.71 -7.67
C MET A 134 -16.46 -23.12 -7.28
N ASN A 135 -16.13 -21.98 -7.86
CA ASN A 135 -14.96 -21.19 -7.50
C ASN A 135 -15.39 -19.98 -6.67
N ALA A 136 -14.69 -19.74 -5.57
CA ALA A 136 -14.99 -18.68 -4.63
C ALA A 136 -13.70 -18.04 -4.12
N GLY A 137 -13.13 -17.10 -4.90
CA GLY A 137 -11.81 -16.54 -4.67
C GLY A 137 -10.74 -17.62 -4.67
N GLU A 138 -9.92 -17.67 -3.65
CA GLU A 138 -8.81 -18.62 -3.51
C GLU A 138 -9.27 -20.07 -3.18
N ARG A 139 -10.59 -20.36 -3.25
CA ARG A 139 -11.16 -21.68 -2.93
C ARG A 139 -11.90 -22.27 -4.11
N THR A 140 -11.57 -23.52 -4.45
CA THR A 140 -12.30 -24.35 -5.40
C THR A 140 -13.07 -25.41 -4.60
N PHE A 141 -14.38 -25.47 -4.80
CA PHE A 141 -15.27 -26.47 -4.23
C PHE A 141 -15.65 -27.46 -5.33
N VAL A 142 -15.42 -28.74 -5.06
CA VAL A 142 -15.80 -29.83 -5.96
C VAL A 142 -16.72 -30.78 -5.21
N ASP A 143 -17.99 -30.80 -5.60
CA ASP A 143 -19.00 -31.65 -4.99
C ASP A 143 -19.17 -32.90 -5.82
N LEU A 144 -19.06 -34.05 -5.17
CA LEU A 144 -19.30 -35.37 -5.76
C LEU A 144 -20.69 -35.82 -5.34
N LEU A 145 -21.62 -35.70 -6.25
CA LEU A 145 -23.03 -36.07 -6.03
C LEU A 145 -23.27 -37.53 -6.48
N PRO A 146 -23.89 -38.38 -5.68
CA PRO A 146 -24.19 -39.77 -6.08
C PRO A 146 -25.17 -39.79 -7.26
N GLU A 147 -25.12 -40.84 -8.06
CA GLU A 147 -25.92 -41.01 -9.30
C GLU A 147 -27.45 -40.82 -9.10
N GLY A 148 -27.96 -40.98 -7.92
CA GLY A 148 -29.38 -40.77 -7.56
C GLY A 148 -29.69 -39.40 -6.94
N TRP A 149 -28.77 -38.42 -7.00
CA TRP A 149 -28.99 -37.10 -6.42
C TRP A 149 -30.21 -36.40 -7.03
N LYS A 150 -31.12 -35.95 -6.17
CA LYS A 150 -32.32 -35.20 -6.57
C LYS A 150 -32.28 -33.81 -5.93
N GLY A 151 -32.49 -32.81 -6.74
CA GLY A 151 -32.53 -31.42 -6.30
C GLY A 151 -31.37 -30.57 -6.80
N ALA A 152 -31.30 -29.32 -6.33
CA ALA A 152 -30.25 -28.39 -6.67
C ALA A 152 -28.90 -28.83 -6.08
N PRO A 153 -27.78 -28.56 -6.76
CA PRO A 153 -26.45 -28.78 -6.18
C PRO A 153 -26.31 -28.03 -4.86
N PRO A 154 -25.47 -28.52 -3.93
CA PRO A 154 -25.23 -27.85 -2.66
C PRO A 154 -24.64 -26.44 -2.88
N SER A 155 -25.11 -25.47 -2.10
CA SER A 155 -24.62 -24.12 -2.17
C SER A 155 -23.25 -23.97 -1.48
N LEU A 156 -22.61 -22.81 -1.69
CA LEU A 156 -21.43 -22.43 -0.94
C LEU A 156 -21.75 -22.31 0.56
N PRO A 157 -20.80 -22.64 1.45
CA PRO A 157 -20.94 -22.39 2.89
C PRO A 157 -21.22 -20.91 3.17
N MET A 158 -22.08 -20.63 4.15
CA MET A 158 -22.52 -19.27 4.47
C MET A 158 -21.39 -18.36 4.96
N ASP A 159 -20.39 -18.93 5.63
CA ASP A 159 -19.18 -18.23 6.06
C ASP A 159 -18.35 -17.73 4.86
N VAL A 160 -18.23 -18.55 3.81
CA VAL A 160 -17.53 -18.17 2.57
C VAL A 160 -18.30 -17.06 1.84
N VAL A 161 -19.62 -17.18 1.73
CA VAL A 161 -20.47 -16.15 1.11
C VAL A 161 -20.34 -14.83 1.86
N LYS A 162 -20.37 -14.87 3.20
CA LYS A 162 -20.18 -13.69 4.03
C LYS A 162 -18.81 -13.08 3.84
N GLU A 163 -17.75 -13.87 3.91
CA GLU A 163 -16.36 -13.39 3.70
C GLU A 163 -16.20 -12.68 2.36
N LEU A 164 -16.68 -13.29 1.27
CA LEU A 164 -16.62 -12.69 -0.07
C LEU A 164 -17.44 -11.41 -0.17
N SER A 165 -18.62 -11.37 0.43
CA SER A 165 -19.46 -10.17 0.43
C SER A 165 -18.82 -9.02 1.21
N ASP A 166 -18.20 -9.32 2.36
CA ASP A 166 -17.50 -8.31 3.16
C ASP A 166 -16.25 -7.79 2.43
N ARG A 167 -15.50 -8.67 1.76
CA ARG A 167 -14.36 -8.31 0.92
C ARG A 167 -14.80 -7.42 -0.26
N ALA A 168 -15.89 -7.77 -0.94
CA ALA A 168 -16.44 -6.98 -2.04
C ALA A 168 -16.88 -5.57 -1.57
N ARG A 169 -17.59 -5.49 -0.43
CA ARG A 169 -17.98 -4.20 0.16
C ARG A 169 -16.79 -3.35 0.58
N ALA A 170 -15.73 -3.97 1.10
CA ALA A 170 -14.50 -3.26 1.46
C ALA A 170 -13.79 -2.71 0.22
N ALA A 171 -13.67 -3.51 -0.84
CA ALA A 171 -13.09 -3.09 -2.11
C ALA A 171 -13.88 -1.94 -2.77
N GLU A 172 -15.23 -2.02 -2.75
CA GLU A 172 -16.09 -0.96 -3.27
C GLU A 172 -15.92 0.35 -2.49
N ARG A 173 -15.87 0.27 -1.15
CA ARG A 173 -15.61 1.44 -0.30
C ARG A 173 -14.24 2.06 -0.60
N ALA A 174 -13.20 1.23 -0.73
CA ALA A 174 -11.86 1.71 -1.08
C ALA A 174 -11.83 2.41 -2.46
N LEU A 175 -12.52 1.85 -3.46
CA LEU A 175 -12.61 2.44 -4.79
C LEU A 175 -13.38 3.77 -4.78
N ARG A 176 -14.48 3.86 -4.04
CA ARG A 176 -15.23 5.11 -3.85
C ARG A 176 -14.36 6.18 -3.17
N ALA A 177 -13.59 5.77 -2.13
CA ALA A 177 -12.65 6.64 -1.45
C ALA A 177 -11.60 7.22 -2.41
N GLN A 178 -10.97 6.35 -3.19
CA GLN A 178 -9.95 6.79 -4.18
C GLN A 178 -10.53 7.75 -5.21
N ARG A 179 -11.74 7.49 -5.72
CA ARG A 179 -12.43 8.39 -6.66
C ARG A 179 -12.74 9.74 -6.04
N ALA A 180 -13.27 9.78 -4.82
CA ALA A 180 -13.57 11.03 -4.12
C ALA A 180 -12.31 11.88 -3.91
N ILE A 181 -11.19 11.27 -3.50
CA ILE A 181 -9.89 11.95 -3.34
C ILE A 181 -9.38 12.46 -4.71
N ALA A 182 -9.50 11.65 -5.77
CA ALA A 182 -9.08 12.05 -7.11
C ALA A 182 -9.90 13.23 -7.65
N GLU A 183 -11.21 13.25 -7.41
CA GLU A 183 -12.08 14.37 -7.79
C GLU A 183 -11.75 15.65 -7.02
N THR A 184 -11.43 15.55 -5.73
CA THR A 184 -11.01 16.71 -4.94
C THR A 184 -9.70 17.30 -5.44
N LYS A 185 -8.74 16.47 -5.83
CA LYS A 185 -7.47 16.94 -6.42
C LYS A 185 -7.65 17.67 -7.76
N LYS A 186 -8.73 17.41 -8.49
CA LYS A 186 -9.04 18.12 -9.74
C LYS A 186 -9.66 19.50 -9.50
N ARG A 187 -10.25 19.75 -8.31
CA ARG A 187 -10.78 21.07 -7.97
C ARG A 187 -9.63 22.05 -7.78
N PRO A 188 -9.81 23.34 -8.10
CA PRO A 188 -8.80 24.33 -7.81
C PRO A 188 -8.51 24.33 -6.29
N PRO A 189 -7.24 24.32 -5.90
CA PRO A 189 -6.88 24.27 -4.49
C PRO A 189 -7.25 25.58 -3.80
N ILE A 190 -7.63 25.49 -2.53
CA ILE A 190 -7.91 26.65 -1.69
C ILE A 190 -6.56 27.20 -1.21
N ARG A 191 -6.26 28.44 -1.56
CA ARG A 191 -5.01 29.08 -1.18
C ARG A 191 -4.93 29.34 0.32
N VAL A 192 -3.86 28.90 0.95
CA VAL A 192 -3.53 29.26 2.32
C VAL A 192 -2.61 30.47 2.29
N ARG A 193 -3.09 31.58 2.84
CA ARG A 193 -2.28 32.81 2.93
C ARG A 193 -1.36 32.75 4.13
N ALA A 194 -0.12 33.17 3.95
CA ALA A 194 0.84 33.29 5.02
C ALA A 194 1.33 34.73 5.12
N SER A 195 1.44 35.27 6.34
CA SER A 195 2.02 36.58 6.59
C SER A 195 2.99 36.54 7.75
N VAL A 196 4.20 37.04 7.51
CA VAL A 196 5.25 37.14 8.50
C VAL A 196 5.08 38.41 9.31
N GLN A 197 4.90 38.29 10.61
CA GLN A 197 4.82 39.37 11.58
C GLN A 197 6.12 39.45 12.36
N PRO A 198 6.41 40.52 13.12
CA PRO A 198 7.67 40.66 13.84
C PRO A 198 7.93 39.55 14.87
N THR A 199 6.89 38.97 15.46
CA THR A 199 6.97 37.98 16.55
C THR A 199 6.37 36.63 16.22
N PHE A 200 5.63 36.48 15.12
CA PHE A 200 4.97 35.24 14.72
C PHE A 200 4.76 35.17 13.21
N VAL A 201 4.44 33.99 12.70
CA VAL A 201 3.90 33.82 11.33
C VAL A 201 2.44 33.43 11.46
N ARG A 202 1.61 34.10 10.69
CA ARG A 202 0.17 33.86 10.61
C ARG A 202 -0.16 33.09 9.34
N PHE A 203 -0.82 31.94 9.51
CA PHE A 203 -1.41 31.15 8.43
C PHE A 203 -2.93 31.32 8.43
N VAL A 204 -3.50 31.67 7.28
CA VAL A 204 -4.94 31.89 7.12
C VAL A 204 -5.49 30.89 6.13
N PHE A 205 -6.34 30.01 6.65
CA PHE A 205 -7.06 29.01 5.88
C PHE A 205 -8.44 29.56 5.54
N GLU A 206 -8.70 29.86 4.27
CA GLU A 206 -10.03 30.26 3.82
C GLU A 206 -10.93 29.03 3.74
N MET A 207 -12.10 29.09 4.37
CA MET A 207 -12.98 27.93 4.46
C MET A 207 -14.30 28.19 3.73
N PRO A 208 -14.82 27.21 3.00
CA PRO A 208 -16.19 27.23 2.49
C PRO A 208 -17.20 27.32 3.65
N GLU A 209 -18.38 27.86 3.35
CA GLU A 209 -19.47 27.91 4.32
C GLU A 209 -19.84 26.51 4.85
N GLY A 210 -20.12 26.43 6.15
CA GLY A 210 -20.50 25.17 6.82
C GLY A 210 -19.36 24.22 7.19
N VAL A 211 -18.11 24.56 6.85
CA VAL A 211 -16.96 23.72 7.23
C VAL A 211 -16.57 23.99 8.68
N GLY A 212 -16.54 22.93 9.47
CA GLY A 212 -16.01 22.93 10.84
C GLY A 212 -14.51 22.59 10.83
N VAL A 213 -13.79 23.17 11.79
CA VAL A 213 -12.38 22.88 12.03
C VAL A 213 -12.18 22.56 13.49
N SER A 214 -11.40 21.52 13.79
CA SER A 214 -10.84 21.27 15.11
C SER A 214 -9.33 21.32 15.05
N SER A 215 -8.70 21.90 16.07
CA SER A 215 -7.24 21.93 16.20
C SER A 215 -6.83 21.17 17.45
N VAL A 216 -5.82 20.33 17.30
CA VAL A 216 -5.24 19.55 18.40
C VAL A 216 -3.73 19.71 18.33
N LEU A 217 -3.13 20.23 19.39
CA LEU A 217 -1.69 20.31 19.56
C LEU A 217 -1.24 19.17 20.47
N ASN A 218 -0.49 18.24 19.94
CA ASN A 218 0.13 17.13 20.67
C ASN A 218 1.64 17.28 20.58
N GLU A 219 2.30 17.55 21.71
CA GLU A 219 3.75 17.73 21.81
C GLU A 219 4.29 18.72 20.75
N GLN A 220 4.81 18.20 19.65
CA GLN A 220 5.40 18.98 18.56
C GLN A 220 4.62 18.89 17.25
N LYS A 221 3.33 18.54 17.31
CA LYS A 221 2.49 18.37 16.13
C LYS A 221 1.13 19.03 16.33
N LEU A 222 0.89 20.08 15.55
CA LEU A 222 -0.43 20.66 15.42
C LEU A 222 -1.18 19.96 14.29
N THR A 223 -2.36 19.44 14.58
CA THR A 223 -3.26 18.84 13.59
C THR A 223 -4.52 19.68 13.49
N LEU A 224 -4.80 20.17 12.29
CA LEU A 224 -6.04 20.85 11.94
C LEU A 224 -6.92 19.85 11.18
N ALA A 225 -8.05 19.47 11.74
CA ALA A 225 -9.00 18.56 11.10
C ALA A 225 -10.22 19.34 10.60
N PHE A 226 -10.37 19.41 9.28
CA PHE A 226 -11.50 20.01 8.59
C PHE A 226 -12.53 18.93 8.27
N ASN A 227 -13.78 19.10 8.64
CA ASN A 227 -14.87 18.14 8.42
C ASN A 227 -15.41 18.16 6.98
N ALA A 228 -14.53 18.39 6.02
CA ALA A 228 -14.82 18.40 4.60
C ALA A 228 -13.61 17.94 3.79
N ASN A 229 -13.90 17.39 2.62
CA ASN A 229 -12.89 17.01 1.64
C ASN A 229 -12.41 18.26 0.90
N LEU A 230 -11.32 18.88 1.36
CA LEU A 230 -10.73 20.11 0.83
C LEU A 230 -9.32 19.84 0.30
N ASN A 231 -8.90 20.60 -0.69
CA ASN A 231 -7.53 20.61 -1.19
C ASN A 231 -6.93 21.99 -0.97
N PHE A 232 -5.93 22.10 -0.11
CA PHE A 232 -5.27 23.37 0.19
C PHE A 232 -3.99 23.52 -0.64
N ASP A 233 -3.74 24.72 -1.15
CA ASP A 233 -2.43 25.11 -1.64
C ASP A 233 -1.61 25.65 -0.46
N LEU A 234 -0.66 24.83 -0.02
CA LEU A 234 0.22 25.12 1.12
C LEU A 234 1.54 25.79 0.72
N ALA A 235 1.73 26.12 -0.57
CA ALA A 235 3.02 26.60 -1.07
C ALA A 235 3.48 27.87 -0.32
N ASP A 236 2.59 28.87 -0.19
CA ASP A 236 2.91 30.11 0.54
C ASP A 236 3.19 29.85 2.03
N ALA A 237 2.43 28.93 2.64
CA ALA A 237 2.62 28.56 4.04
C ALA A 237 3.97 27.87 4.29
N VAL A 238 4.39 27.00 3.38
CA VAL A 238 5.69 26.31 3.47
C VAL A 238 6.85 27.29 3.29
N VAL A 239 6.74 28.23 2.35
CA VAL A 239 7.79 29.25 2.10
C VAL A 239 7.91 30.23 3.27
N ALA A 240 6.81 30.63 3.87
CA ALA A 240 6.78 31.58 4.97
C ALA A 240 6.97 30.92 6.34
N ALA A 241 7.08 29.59 6.41
CA ALA A 241 7.20 28.85 7.66
C ALA A 241 8.41 29.32 8.49
N PRO A 242 8.21 29.58 9.80
CA PRO A 242 9.30 30.00 10.67
C PRO A 242 10.25 28.82 10.96
N PRO A 243 11.49 29.10 11.46
CA PRO A 243 12.49 28.05 11.70
C PRO A 243 12.08 26.95 12.68
N ASN A 244 11.09 27.24 13.53
CA ASN A 244 10.53 26.27 14.48
C ASN A 244 9.37 25.40 13.88
N VAL A 245 9.12 25.51 12.59
CA VAL A 245 8.23 24.62 11.83
C VAL A 245 9.06 23.69 10.97
N ALA A 246 9.01 22.39 11.25
CA ALA A 246 9.73 21.37 10.51
C ALA A 246 9.06 21.02 9.17
N SER A 247 7.74 20.96 9.14
CA SER A 247 6.99 20.67 7.92
C SER A 247 5.52 21.02 8.03
N ILE A 248 4.89 21.34 6.89
CA ILE A 248 3.45 21.53 6.76
C ILE A 248 2.98 20.55 5.67
N LYS A 249 2.04 19.66 6.00
CA LYS A 249 1.54 18.62 5.09
C LYS A 249 0.02 18.53 5.19
N GLN A 250 -0.63 18.13 4.11
CA GLN A 250 -2.05 17.79 4.14
C GLN A 250 -2.30 16.33 3.79
N LYS A 251 -3.31 15.76 4.43
CA LYS A 251 -3.87 14.46 4.11
C LYS A 251 -5.37 14.63 3.82
N VAL A 252 -5.74 14.37 2.58
CA VAL A 252 -7.13 14.48 2.13
C VAL A 252 -7.76 13.11 2.20
N ASP A 253 -8.91 13.00 2.87
CA ASP A 253 -9.73 11.79 2.97
C ASP A 253 -11.12 12.05 2.37
N ILE A 254 -12.04 11.07 2.41
CA ILE A 254 -13.38 11.15 1.80
C ILE A 254 -14.18 12.30 2.41
N ASP A 255 -14.23 12.38 3.74
CA ASP A 255 -15.12 13.26 4.49
C ASP A 255 -14.37 14.33 5.29
N GLN A 256 -13.03 14.31 5.24
CA GLN A 256 -12.21 15.22 6.03
C GLN A 256 -10.87 15.51 5.36
N THR A 257 -10.29 16.65 5.72
CA THR A 257 -8.92 17.01 5.37
C THR A 257 -8.17 17.35 6.65
N ASN A 258 -7.01 16.73 6.83
CA ASN A 258 -6.12 17.03 7.96
C ASN A 258 -4.92 17.80 7.44
N VAL A 259 -4.62 18.94 8.06
CA VAL A 259 -3.36 19.66 7.85
C VAL A 259 -2.50 19.46 9.10
N GLU A 260 -1.33 18.90 8.92
CA GLU A 260 -0.37 18.61 9.97
C GLU A 260 0.79 19.60 9.88
N ILE A 261 1.04 20.33 10.96
CA ILE A 261 2.18 21.22 11.12
C ILE A 261 3.09 20.61 12.18
N ALA A 262 4.24 20.11 11.75
CA ALA A 262 5.27 19.59 12.66
C ALA A 262 6.12 20.76 13.17
N LEU A 263 6.27 20.85 14.48
CA LEU A 263 6.99 21.90 15.18
C LEU A 263 8.35 21.40 15.66
N ILE A 264 9.27 22.30 15.91
CA ILE A 264 10.58 22.03 16.50
C ILE A 264 10.65 22.76 17.84
N GLY A 265 10.93 22.00 18.91
CA GLY A 265 10.99 22.55 20.26
C GLY A 265 9.63 22.99 20.82
N ASP A 266 9.65 23.89 21.79
CA ASP A 266 8.48 24.44 22.47
C ASP A 266 7.97 25.64 21.66
N ALA A 267 7.06 25.40 20.72
CA ALA A 267 6.48 26.46 19.91
C ALA A 267 5.14 26.91 20.49
N ASP A 268 5.00 28.20 20.70
CA ASP A 268 3.73 28.81 21.10
C ASP A 268 2.83 28.95 19.86
N VAL A 269 1.66 28.30 19.91
CA VAL A 269 0.72 28.23 18.78
C VAL A 269 -0.67 28.66 19.23
N HIS A 270 -1.19 29.70 18.61
CA HIS A 270 -2.56 30.15 18.79
C HIS A 270 -3.38 29.84 17.54
N SER A 271 -4.54 29.25 17.71
CA SER A 271 -5.46 29.00 16.62
C SER A 271 -6.87 29.44 16.97
N PHE A 272 -7.52 30.16 16.04
CA PHE A 272 -8.86 30.69 16.24
C PHE A 272 -9.61 30.83 14.92
N ARG A 273 -10.93 30.95 15.02
CA ARG A 273 -11.80 31.18 13.87
C ARG A 273 -12.09 32.67 13.73
N ASP A 274 -11.94 33.19 12.54
CA ASP A 274 -12.27 34.57 12.17
C ASP A 274 -13.19 34.55 10.94
N ASP A 275 -14.50 34.64 11.16
CA ASP A 275 -15.56 34.53 10.16
C ASP A 275 -15.41 33.27 9.26
N LYS A 276 -15.05 33.45 8.00
CA LYS A 276 -14.82 32.38 7.02
C LYS A 276 -13.39 31.85 7.02
N ASN A 277 -12.54 32.36 7.90
CA ASN A 277 -11.15 31.98 7.97
C ASN A 277 -10.87 31.17 9.24
N TYR A 278 -9.93 30.27 9.16
CA TYR A 278 -9.28 29.67 10.31
C TYR A 278 -7.85 30.16 10.36
N VAL A 279 -7.47 30.77 11.46
CA VAL A 279 -6.18 31.43 11.61
C VAL A 279 -5.32 30.62 12.57
N VAL A 280 -4.05 30.44 12.21
CA VAL A 280 -3.03 29.80 13.04
C VAL A 280 -1.82 30.72 13.11
N ASP A 281 -1.50 31.16 14.30
CA ASP A 281 -0.32 31.97 14.62
C ASP A 281 0.73 31.07 15.25
N VAL A 282 1.91 31.03 14.67
CA VAL A 282 3.07 30.29 15.20
C VAL A 282 4.13 31.31 15.56
N ALA A 283 4.38 31.48 16.87
CA ALA A 283 5.35 32.42 17.37
C ALA A 283 6.78 31.98 17.03
N PHE A 284 7.67 32.94 16.78
CA PHE A 284 9.10 32.66 16.69
C PHE A 284 9.59 32.24 18.08
N GLN A 285 10.45 31.22 18.13
CA GLN A 285 11.15 30.93 19.37
C GLN A 285 11.99 32.13 19.76
N PRO A 286 11.86 32.69 21.00
CA PRO A 286 12.79 33.69 21.46
C PRO A 286 14.17 33.05 21.45
N ASP A 287 15.12 33.68 20.77
CA ASP A 287 16.53 33.32 20.81
C ASP A 287 16.98 33.25 22.28
N LYS A 288 17.19 32.05 22.80
CA LYS A 288 17.75 31.83 24.14
C LYS A 288 19.15 32.43 24.35
N GLY A 289 19.67 33.19 23.36
CA GLY A 289 21.01 33.74 23.31
C GLY A 289 21.11 35.25 23.41
N LYS A 290 19.99 36.00 23.37
CA LYS A 290 20.00 37.45 23.65
C LYS A 290 18.93 37.75 24.69
N ALA A 291 19.33 37.66 25.95
CA ALA A 291 18.61 38.34 27.01
C ALA A 291 18.61 39.83 26.66
N VAL A 292 17.49 40.32 26.11
CA VAL A 292 17.22 41.76 26.06
C VAL A 292 17.19 42.19 27.51
N ALA A 293 18.19 42.99 27.91
CA ALA A 293 18.24 43.57 29.23
C ALA A 293 16.88 44.23 29.49
N THR A 294 16.13 43.67 30.40
CA THR A 294 14.84 44.17 30.86
C THR A 294 15.07 45.60 31.34
N ALA A 295 14.17 46.52 30.99
CA ALA A 295 14.24 47.94 31.36
C ALA A 295 14.41 48.21 32.87
N GLU A 296 14.31 47.19 33.71
CA GLU A 296 14.59 47.23 35.15
C GLU A 296 16.09 47.32 35.51
N GLN A 297 17.00 46.91 34.63
CA GLN A 297 18.45 47.01 34.88
C GLN A 297 19.06 48.37 34.54
N VAL A 298 18.34 49.24 33.84
CA VAL A 298 18.79 50.59 33.50
C VAL A 298 18.50 51.57 34.65
N LEU A 299 17.57 51.26 35.56
CA LEU A 299 17.25 52.06 36.74
C LEU A 299 18.15 51.80 37.95
N ALA A 300 18.96 50.75 37.94
CA ALA A 300 19.83 50.40 39.07
C ALA A 300 21.23 51.01 39.03
N SER A 301 21.59 51.78 37.98
CA SER A 301 22.93 52.40 37.85
C SER A 301 22.99 53.92 37.95
N SER A 302 21.89 54.59 38.35
CA SER A 302 21.91 55.99 38.69
C SER A 302 21.99 56.17 40.22
N LYS A 303 23.18 56.46 40.71
CA LYS A 303 23.53 56.76 42.08
C LYS A 303 22.83 58.02 42.54
N PRO A 304 22.16 58.03 43.74
CA PRO A 304 21.50 59.23 44.24
C PRO A 304 22.49 60.14 44.98
N ALA A 305 22.38 61.45 44.73
CA ALA A 305 22.99 62.47 45.60
C ALA A 305 21.95 63.03 46.61
N ALA A 306 22.34 62.89 47.87
CA ALA A 306 22.10 63.69 49.06
C ALA A 306 20.75 64.32 49.36
N ALA A 307 20.22 63.85 50.48
CA ALA A 307 19.75 64.54 51.65
C ALA A 307 18.71 65.68 51.53
N TYR A 308 17.58 65.52 52.23
CA TYR A 308 17.08 66.38 53.29
C TYR A 308 16.03 65.64 54.12
N GLY A 309 16.16 65.77 55.43
CA GLY A 309 15.50 64.96 56.46
C GLY A 309 14.09 65.45 56.83
N PRO A 310 13.60 65.06 57.98
CA PRO A 310 12.23 64.58 58.14
C PRO A 310 11.24 65.56 58.75
N ARG A 311 9.94 65.37 58.53
CA ARG A 311 8.92 65.93 59.47
C ARG A 311 7.75 64.96 59.63
N ALA A 312 7.64 64.47 60.84
CA ALA A 312 6.51 63.77 61.43
C ALA A 312 5.24 64.69 61.49
N VAL A 313 4.07 64.09 61.50
CA VAL A 313 3.00 64.31 62.49
C VAL A 313 1.73 63.50 62.05
N ALA A 314 1.37 62.52 62.89
CA ALA A 314 0.08 62.21 63.53
C ALA A 314 -1.10 61.76 62.66
N GLU A 315 -1.50 60.47 62.74
CA GLU A 315 -2.52 59.94 63.66
C GLU A 315 -3.92 60.56 63.54
N LYS A 316 -4.89 59.82 63.06
CA LYS A 316 -6.25 59.72 63.64
C LYS A 316 -7.04 58.57 62.98
N GLU A 317 -7.18 57.49 63.67
CA GLU A 317 -8.40 56.83 64.22
C GLU A 317 -9.63 56.64 63.35
N MET A 318 -10.04 55.37 63.35
CA MET A 318 -11.29 54.75 62.87
C MET A 318 -12.55 55.34 63.49
N PRO A 319 -13.78 55.09 63.01
CA PRO A 319 -14.47 53.94 63.57
C PRO A 319 -15.37 53.11 62.57
N ARG A 320 -15.68 51.93 63.10
CA ARG A 320 -16.56 50.86 62.74
C ARG A 320 -18.04 51.24 62.55
N GLY A 321 -18.71 50.31 61.82
CA GLY A 321 -20.14 50.02 62.02
C GLY A 321 -20.86 50.00 60.62
N SER A 322 -21.69 49.13 60.23
CA SER A 322 -22.40 47.98 60.80
C SER A 322 -23.21 47.36 59.61
N GLN A 323 -23.37 46.06 59.64
CA GLN A 323 -24.38 45.31 58.88
C GLN A 323 -25.73 45.42 59.56
N PRO A 324 -26.79 44.81 59.07
CA PRO A 324 -27.52 44.65 57.83
C PRO A 324 -29.00 45.07 58.04
N PRO A 325 -30.03 44.62 57.32
CA PRO A 325 -30.47 43.24 57.17
C PRO A 325 -30.50 42.72 55.73
#